data_a2abe2b43727b3eb3385585de87ba882
#
_entry.id   a2abe2b43727b3eb3385585de87ba882
#
_cell.length_a   1.000
_cell.length_b   1.000
_cell.length_c   1.000
_cell.angle_alpha   90.00
_cell.angle_beta   90.00
_cell.angle_gamma   90.00
#
_symmetry.space_group_name_H-M   'P 1'
#
loop_
_entity.id
_entity.type
_entity.pdbx_description
1 polymer ?
#
loop_
_entity_poly.entity_id
_entity_poly.type
_entity_poly.pdbx_seq_one_letter_code
_entity_poly.pdbx_strand_id
1 'polypeptide(L)'
;MCIRDRYLLLGELNTIADMSLASGHPENLQRRGAGHVQQDLKDKVVMMNRILKALEHDHFVLMAQPIQGIRGDRYHEVLVRMEGESGELTGPNEFLPVAHEFGLSTRVDQWVIEHTLAFMDANRRALPGLRLAINLSPVSLSRSQFPQEVEALLQAYNIEPWQIIFELTENYALSNPELVCQTLEHLRALGCRVAIDDFGTGYASYARLKTMNVDILKIDGSFIRNLLASSLDYQVVDSICRLARMKNMQVVAEYVESPEIRQAVITLGIDYMQGYDIGVPVPLTQLAEEMTG
;
A
#
# COMPACT_ATOMS: atom_id res chain seq x y z
N MET A 1 -9.04 1.26 -25.05
CA MET A 1 -8.27 0.00 -25.27
C MET A 1 -8.84 -0.71 -26.50
N CYS A 2 -8.04 -0.90 -27.56
CA CYS A 2 -8.52 -1.44 -28.83
C CYS A 2 -8.70 -2.98 -28.71
N ILE A 3 -9.68 -3.54 -29.47
CA ILE A 3 -9.94 -4.99 -29.53
C ILE A 3 -8.66 -5.80 -29.85
N ARG A 4 -7.71 -5.17 -30.52
CA ARG A 4 -6.40 -5.75 -30.86
C ARG A 4 -5.53 -6.08 -29.65
N ASP A 5 -5.63 -5.32 -28.55
CA ASP A 5 -4.85 -5.52 -27.32
C ASP A 5 -5.37 -6.72 -26.50
N ARG A 6 -6.66 -7.04 -26.62
CA ARG A 6 -7.25 -8.24 -26.00
C ARG A 6 -6.76 -9.57 -26.63
N TYR A 7 -6.53 -9.55 -27.95
CA TYR A 7 -6.04 -10.76 -28.64
C TYR A 7 -4.55 -11.00 -28.41
N LEU A 8 -3.75 -9.97 -28.20
CA LEU A 8 -2.34 -10.10 -27.83
C LEU A 8 -2.17 -10.74 -26.45
N LEU A 9 -2.95 -10.30 -25.45
CA LEU A 9 -2.94 -10.88 -24.10
C LEU A 9 -3.37 -12.37 -24.09
N LEU A 10 -4.37 -12.74 -24.89
CA LEU A 10 -4.80 -14.15 -25.04
C LEU A 10 -3.76 -15.01 -25.78
N GLY A 11 -3.02 -14.42 -26.71
CA GLY A 11 -1.93 -15.08 -27.43
C GLY A 11 -0.74 -15.38 -26.52
N GLU A 12 -0.36 -14.45 -25.65
CA GLU A 12 0.74 -14.65 -24.68
C GLU A 12 0.36 -15.66 -23.58
N LEU A 13 -0.91 -15.67 -23.11
CA LEU A 13 -1.40 -16.65 -22.16
C LEU A 13 -1.37 -18.09 -22.72
N ASN A 14 -1.67 -18.27 -24.00
CA ASN A 14 -1.54 -19.58 -24.65
C ASN A 14 -0.08 -20.02 -24.78
N THR A 15 0.85 -19.09 -25.03
CA THR A 15 2.29 -19.36 -25.12
C THR A 15 2.88 -19.77 -23.76
N ILE A 16 2.44 -19.14 -22.67
CA ILE A 16 2.85 -19.50 -21.29
C ILE A 16 2.31 -20.88 -20.91
N ALA A 17 1.09 -21.20 -21.29
CA ALA A 17 0.48 -22.53 -21.07
C ALA A 17 1.24 -23.64 -21.84
N ASP A 18 1.67 -23.37 -23.07
CA ASP A 18 2.42 -24.31 -23.90
C ASP A 18 3.87 -24.52 -23.41
N MET A 19 4.52 -23.46 -22.88
CA MET A 19 5.87 -23.58 -22.29
C MET A 19 5.87 -24.39 -20.98
N SER A 20 4.79 -24.38 -20.22
CA SER A 20 4.62 -25.18 -19.00
C SER A 20 4.43 -26.67 -19.26
N LEU A 21 3.98 -27.04 -20.47
CA LEU A 21 3.76 -28.43 -20.88
C LEU A 21 5.01 -29.14 -21.45
N ALA A 22 6.08 -28.37 -21.73
CA ALA A 22 7.28 -28.89 -22.41
C ALA A 22 8.36 -29.45 -21.47
N SER A 23 8.25 -29.36 -20.13
CA SER A 23 9.22 -29.89 -19.17
C SER A 23 8.75 -31.23 -18.59
N GLY A 24 9.04 -32.33 -19.28
CA GLY A 24 8.66 -33.68 -18.89
C GLY A 24 9.45 -34.25 -17.71
N HIS A 25 8.73 -34.92 -16.79
CA HIS A 25 9.12 -36.12 -16.01
C HIS A 25 7.94 -36.70 -15.18
N PRO A 26 7.97 -37.89 -14.53
CA PRO A 26 7.14 -39.02 -14.82
C PRO A 26 5.76 -39.16 -14.10
N GLU A 27 4.93 -39.95 -14.65
CA GLU A 27 3.47 -40.03 -14.74
C GLU A 27 2.57 -40.16 -13.48
N ASN A 28 3.03 -40.31 -12.26
CA ASN A 28 2.14 -40.62 -11.12
C ASN A 28 2.02 -39.52 -10.01
N LEU A 29 2.91 -38.52 -10.00
CA LEU A 29 2.75 -37.32 -9.16
C LEU A 29 2.06 -36.16 -9.95
N GLN A 30 2.02 -36.25 -11.27
CA GLN A 30 1.57 -35.21 -12.19
C GLN A 30 0.05 -35.00 -12.26
N ARG A 31 -0.76 -36.02 -12.07
CA ARG A 31 -2.24 -35.87 -12.22
C ARG A 31 -2.91 -35.06 -11.11
N ARG A 32 -2.41 -35.10 -9.87
CA ARG A 32 -2.92 -34.25 -8.78
C ARG A 32 -2.40 -32.83 -8.84
N GLY A 33 -1.16 -32.65 -9.26
CA GLY A 33 -0.55 -31.33 -9.41
C GLY A 33 -1.10 -30.51 -10.60
N ALA A 34 -1.27 -31.16 -11.76
CA ALA A 34 -1.76 -30.49 -12.97
C ALA A 34 -3.19 -29.95 -12.84
N GLY A 35 -4.08 -30.67 -12.14
CA GLY A 35 -5.44 -30.18 -11.88
C GLY A 35 -5.48 -28.94 -10.97
N HIS A 36 -4.63 -28.86 -9.95
CA HIS A 36 -4.54 -27.73 -9.07
C HIS A 36 -3.93 -26.50 -9.77
N VAL A 37 -2.87 -26.67 -10.56
CA VAL A 37 -2.24 -25.58 -11.34
C VAL A 37 -3.22 -25.02 -12.37
N GLN A 38 -3.99 -25.86 -13.04
CA GLN A 38 -4.99 -25.43 -14.02
C GLN A 38 -6.17 -24.69 -13.38
N GLN A 39 -6.58 -25.09 -12.17
CA GLN A 39 -7.63 -24.39 -11.43
C GLN A 39 -7.13 -23.04 -10.92
N ASP A 40 -5.94 -22.97 -10.32
CA ASP A 40 -5.31 -21.74 -9.85
C ASP A 40 -5.20 -20.71 -10.99
N LEU A 41 -4.76 -21.13 -12.17
CA LEU A 41 -4.68 -20.23 -13.35
C LEU A 41 -6.06 -19.72 -13.78
N LYS A 42 -7.10 -20.56 -13.75
CA LYS A 42 -8.47 -20.13 -14.05
C LYS A 42 -8.96 -19.09 -13.05
N ASP A 43 -8.72 -19.30 -11.77
CA ASP A 43 -9.15 -18.40 -10.70
C ASP A 43 -8.43 -17.04 -10.82
N LYS A 44 -7.13 -17.04 -11.16
CA LYS A 44 -6.38 -15.83 -11.45
C LYS A 44 -6.90 -15.08 -12.68
N VAL A 45 -7.25 -15.78 -13.76
CA VAL A 45 -7.85 -15.14 -14.96
C VAL A 45 -9.22 -14.54 -14.64
N VAL A 46 -10.03 -15.21 -13.83
CA VAL A 46 -11.30 -14.64 -13.34
C VAL A 46 -11.06 -13.38 -12.55
N MET A 47 -10.11 -13.41 -11.60
CA MET A 47 -9.74 -12.24 -10.79
C MET A 47 -9.19 -11.10 -11.66
N MET A 48 -8.31 -11.38 -12.61
CA MET A 48 -7.80 -10.40 -13.58
C MET A 48 -8.95 -9.70 -14.32
N ASN A 49 -9.95 -10.45 -14.81
CA ASN A 49 -11.10 -9.86 -15.49
C ASN A 49 -11.95 -8.99 -14.54
N ARG A 50 -12.09 -9.38 -13.26
CA ARG A 50 -12.76 -8.54 -12.25
C ARG A 50 -12.01 -7.23 -12.05
N ILE A 51 -10.67 -7.26 -11.93
CA ILE A 51 -9.83 -6.06 -11.81
C ILE A 51 -10.00 -5.14 -13.02
N LEU A 52 -9.98 -5.70 -14.24
CA LEU A 52 -10.18 -4.93 -15.47
C LEU A 52 -11.54 -4.25 -15.50
N LYS A 53 -12.61 -4.97 -15.14
CA LYS A 53 -13.96 -4.40 -15.02
C LYS A 53 -14.02 -3.30 -13.96
N ALA A 54 -13.39 -3.52 -12.80
CA ALA A 54 -13.35 -2.53 -11.73
C ALA A 54 -12.65 -1.24 -12.16
N LEU A 55 -11.57 -1.34 -12.94
CA LEU A 55 -10.88 -0.18 -13.53
C LEU A 55 -11.70 0.53 -14.62
N GLU A 56 -12.54 -0.22 -15.37
CA GLU A 56 -13.34 0.34 -16.46
C GLU A 56 -14.66 1.00 -15.98
N HIS A 57 -15.18 0.55 -14.83
CA HIS A 57 -16.52 0.95 -14.34
C HIS A 57 -16.50 1.55 -12.93
N ASP A 58 -15.32 1.94 -12.44
CA ASP A 58 -15.15 2.54 -11.11
C ASP A 58 -15.68 1.68 -9.95
N HIS A 59 -15.49 0.34 -10.05
CA HIS A 59 -15.89 -0.60 -9.00
C HIS A 59 -14.80 -0.83 -7.95
N PHE A 60 -13.91 0.13 -7.74
CA PHE A 60 -13.09 0.17 -6.54
C PHE A 60 -13.69 1.15 -5.53
N VAL A 61 -13.51 0.83 -4.25
CA VAL A 61 -13.93 1.67 -3.12
C VAL A 61 -12.69 2.03 -2.32
N LEU A 62 -12.54 3.31 -1.99
CA LEU A 62 -11.50 3.79 -1.10
C LEU A 62 -12.03 3.85 0.33
N MET A 63 -11.32 3.18 1.23
CA MET A 63 -11.54 3.26 2.67
C MET A 63 -10.48 4.17 3.28
N ALA A 64 -10.79 4.83 4.37
CA ALA A 64 -9.86 5.64 5.14
C ALA A 64 -9.73 5.08 6.55
N GLN A 65 -8.51 4.76 6.99
CA GLN A 65 -8.23 4.35 8.36
C GLN A 65 -7.46 5.45 9.09
N PRO A 66 -7.91 5.89 10.28
CA PRO A 66 -7.24 6.96 11.00
C PRO A 66 -5.88 6.52 11.56
N ILE A 67 -4.89 7.42 11.43
CA ILE A 67 -3.58 7.37 12.07
C ILE A 67 -3.48 8.58 12.97
N GLN A 68 -3.49 8.32 14.29
CA GLN A 68 -3.58 9.36 15.33
C GLN A 68 -2.22 9.66 15.91
N GLY A 69 -1.81 10.92 15.85
CA GLY A 69 -0.60 11.42 16.50
C GLY A 69 -0.79 11.60 18.02
N ILE A 70 0.24 11.35 18.78
CA ILE A 70 0.24 11.56 20.24
C ILE A 70 0.08 13.05 20.64
N ARG A 71 0.30 13.95 19.69
CA ARG A 71 0.14 15.41 19.84
C ARG A 71 -1.24 15.92 19.41
N GLY A 72 -2.13 15.02 19.01
CA GLY A 72 -3.50 15.34 18.62
C GLY A 72 -3.71 15.56 17.13
N ASP A 73 -2.67 15.62 16.32
CA ASP A 73 -2.80 15.64 14.87
C ASP A 73 -3.20 14.27 14.31
N ARG A 74 -3.79 14.27 13.12
CA ARG A 74 -4.32 13.06 12.50
C ARG A 74 -4.11 13.09 10.99
N TYR A 75 -3.89 11.93 10.42
CA TYR A 75 -4.04 11.68 8.99
C TYR A 75 -4.69 10.30 8.77
N HIS A 76 -4.95 9.91 7.53
CA HIS A 76 -5.62 8.63 7.27
C HIS A 76 -4.87 7.87 6.18
N GLU A 77 -4.81 6.55 6.34
CA GLU A 77 -4.35 5.66 5.28
C GLU A 77 -5.51 5.30 4.35
N VAL A 78 -5.27 5.43 3.05
CA VAL A 78 -6.21 5.05 1.99
C VAL A 78 -6.02 3.56 1.68
N LEU A 79 -7.08 2.80 1.88
CA LEU A 79 -7.11 1.37 1.69
C LEU A 79 -8.10 1.03 0.57
N VAL A 80 -7.60 0.52 -0.56
CA VAL A 80 -8.45 0.12 -1.69
C VAL A 80 -9.18 -1.18 -1.40
N ARG A 81 -10.44 -1.26 -1.85
CA ARG A 81 -11.26 -2.47 -1.90
C ARG A 81 -11.84 -2.61 -3.30
N MET A 82 -12.06 -3.81 -3.76
CA MET A 82 -12.74 -4.07 -5.03
C MET A 82 -14.18 -4.52 -4.75
N GLU A 83 -15.14 -3.80 -5.29
CA GLU A 83 -16.56 -4.12 -5.15
C GLU A 83 -16.96 -5.20 -6.17
N GLY A 84 -17.66 -6.22 -5.71
CA GLY A 84 -18.21 -7.26 -6.55
C GLY A 84 -19.64 -6.94 -7.01
N GLU A 85 -20.18 -7.78 -7.89
CA GLU A 85 -21.50 -7.54 -8.52
C GLU A 85 -22.67 -7.53 -7.50
N SER A 86 -22.51 -8.17 -6.34
CA SER A 86 -23.50 -8.18 -5.24
C SER A 86 -23.19 -7.18 -4.11
N GLY A 87 -22.20 -6.30 -4.31
CA GLY A 87 -21.79 -5.28 -3.32
C GLY A 87 -20.82 -5.82 -2.26
N GLU A 88 -20.31 -7.05 -2.39
CA GLU A 88 -19.26 -7.57 -1.53
C GLU A 88 -17.93 -6.87 -1.79
N LEU A 89 -17.18 -6.57 -0.72
CA LEU A 89 -15.87 -5.96 -0.83
C LEU A 89 -14.75 -7.00 -0.74
N THR A 90 -13.96 -7.10 -1.80
CA THR A 90 -12.76 -7.93 -1.86
C THR A 90 -11.55 -7.13 -1.36
N GLY A 91 -10.77 -7.71 -0.44
CA GLY A 91 -9.58 -7.07 0.13
C GLY A 91 -8.38 -7.05 -0.83
N PRO A 92 -7.41 -6.13 -0.61
CA PRO A 92 -6.24 -5.98 -1.47
C PRO A 92 -5.37 -7.25 -1.52
N ASN A 93 -5.29 -8.02 -0.45
CA ASN A 93 -4.51 -9.25 -0.38
C ASN A 93 -4.98 -10.33 -1.37
N GLU A 94 -6.22 -10.25 -1.85
CA GLU A 94 -6.77 -11.20 -2.81
C GLU A 94 -6.52 -10.78 -4.26
N PHE A 95 -6.61 -9.48 -4.59
CA PHE A 95 -6.54 -9.03 -5.97
C PHE A 95 -5.22 -8.34 -6.35
N LEU A 96 -4.50 -7.68 -5.42
CA LEU A 96 -3.23 -7.02 -5.75
C LEU A 96 -2.13 -7.98 -6.21
N PRO A 97 -1.98 -9.20 -5.64
CA PRO A 97 -1.02 -10.18 -6.18
C PRO A 97 -1.33 -10.56 -7.63
N VAL A 98 -2.61 -10.70 -7.97
CA VAL A 98 -3.05 -10.98 -9.35
C VAL A 98 -2.85 -9.75 -10.23
N ALA A 99 -3.16 -8.54 -9.75
CA ALA A 99 -2.85 -7.31 -10.49
C ALA A 99 -1.36 -7.20 -10.81
N HIS A 100 -0.49 -7.58 -9.87
CA HIS A 100 0.95 -7.60 -10.08
C HIS A 100 1.37 -8.62 -11.15
N GLU A 101 0.90 -9.86 -11.03
CA GLU A 101 1.23 -10.95 -11.96
C GLU A 101 0.81 -10.64 -13.41
N PHE A 102 -0.32 -9.95 -13.60
CA PHE A 102 -0.84 -9.56 -14.91
C PHE A 102 -0.50 -8.12 -15.34
N GLY A 103 0.45 -7.46 -14.68
CA GLY A 103 0.93 -6.13 -15.06
C GLY A 103 -0.11 -4.99 -14.92
N LEU A 104 -1.09 -5.15 -14.03
CA LEU A 104 -2.16 -4.19 -13.80
C LEU A 104 -1.88 -3.23 -12.62
N SER A 105 -0.82 -3.48 -11.83
CA SER A 105 -0.51 -2.71 -10.61
C SER A 105 -0.47 -1.19 -10.87
N THR A 106 0.23 -0.75 -11.91
CA THR A 106 0.33 0.68 -12.24
C THR A 106 -1.03 1.32 -12.53
N ARG A 107 -1.94 0.58 -13.17
CA ARG A 107 -3.29 1.08 -13.44
C ARG A 107 -4.13 1.18 -12.17
N VAL A 108 -3.97 0.24 -11.25
CA VAL A 108 -4.63 0.28 -9.92
C VAL A 108 -4.08 1.45 -9.12
N ASP A 109 -2.75 1.63 -9.03
CA ASP A 109 -2.14 2.75 -8.32
C ASP A 109 -2.60 4.09 -8.89
N GLN A 110 -2.61 4.24 -10.21
CA GLN A 110 -3.08 5.45 -10.87
C GLN A 110 -4.55 5.74 -10.53
N TRP A 111 -5.42 4.73 -10.58
CA TRP A 111 -6.81 4.85 -10.20
C TRP A 111 -6.96 5.33 -8.74
N VAL A 112 -6.22 4.70 -7.81
CA VAL A 112 -6.24 5.06 -6.38
C VAL A 112 -5.78 6.50 -6.17
N ILE A 113 -4.67 6.91 -6.80
CA ILE A 113 -4.15 8.29 -6.68
C ILE A 113 -5.18 9.28 -7.22
N GLU A 114 -5.67 9.10 -8.44
CA GLU A 114 -6.62 10.02 -9.08
C GLU A 114 -7.90 10.18 -8.25
N HIS A 115 -8.50 9.09 -7.77
CA HIS A 115 -9.73 9.14 -6.97
C HIS A 115 -9.49 9.72 -5.56
N THR A 116 -8.33 9.50 -4.97
CA THR A 116 -7.95 10.13 -3.71
C THR A 116 -7.84 11.64 -3.88
N LEU A 117 -7.13 12.11 -4.91
CA LEU A 117 -6.97 13.54 -5.16
C LEU A 117 -8.30 14.21 -5.56
N ALA A 118 -9.12 13.53 -6.36
CA ALA A 118 -10.47 14.02 -6.71
C ALA A 118 -11.36 14.19 -5.47
N PHE A 119 -11.32 13.23 -4.54
CA PHE A 119 -12.02 13.34 -3.27
C PHE A 119 -11.52 14.53 -2.44
N MET A 120 -10.21 14.70 -2.33
CA MET A 120 -9.62 15.82 -1.58
C MET A 120 -9.98 17.17 -2.18
N ASP A 121 -9.96 17.29 -3.51
CA ASP A 121 -10.35 18.51 -4.20
C ASP A 121 -11.82 18.86 -3.95
N ALA A 122 -12.72 17.88 -4.11
CA ALA A 122 -14.15 18.05 -3.87
C ALA A 122 -14.46 18.48 -2.43
N ASN A 123 -13.67 18.02 -1.46
CA ASN A 123 -13.89 18.27 -0.03
C ASN A 123 -12.93 19.32 0.58
N ARG A 124 -12.17 20.05 -0.23
CA ARG A 124 -11.13 20.99 0.23
C ARG A 124 -11.62 22.01 1.23
N ARG A 125 -12.86 22.53 1.07
CA ARG A 125 -13.44 23.54 1.97
C ARG A 125 -13.88 22.93 3.30
N ALA A 126 -14.36 21.70 3.28
CA ALA A 126 -14.82 20.98 4.46
C ALA A 126 -13.64 20.42 5.27
N LEU A 127 -12.58 19.97 4.58
CA LEU A 127 -11.44 19.27 5.13
C LEU A 127 -10.10 19.95 4.76
N PRO A 128 -9.87 21.21 5.15
CA PRO A 128 -8.75 22.02 4.61
C PRO A 128 -7.36 21.51 5.01
N GLY A 129 -7.27 20.65 6.02
CA GLY A 129 -6.00 20.08 6.51
C GLY A 129 -5.90 18.58 6.34
N LEU A 130 -6.78 17.98 5.52
CA LEU A 130 -6.77 16.53 5.30
C LEU A 130 -5.44 16.07 4.72
N ARG A 131 -4.84 15.07 5.38
CA ARG A 131 -3.65 14.38 4.89
C ARG A 131 -4.00 12.92 4.66
N LEU A 132 -3.63 12.38 3.51
CA LEU A 132 -3.89 11.00 3.13
C LEU A 132 -2.60 10.28 2.75
N ALA A 133 -2.47 9.05 3.24
CA ALA A 133 -1.39 8.14 2.90
C ALA A 133 -1.87 7.14 1.85
N ILE A 134 -1.07 6.91 0.81
CA ILE A 134 -1.40 6.08 -0.35
C ILE A 134 -0.31 5.05 -0.54
N ASN A 135 -0.69 3.79 -0.53
CA ASN A 135 0.19 2.67 -0.81
C ASN A 135 0.58 2.64 -2.29
N LEU A 136 1.86 2.42 -2.58
CA LEU A 136 2.40 2.33 -3.93
C LEU A 136 2.95 0.95 -4.24
N SER A 137 2.60 0.45 -5.42
CA SER A 137 3.21 -0.77 -5.91
C SER A 137 4.68 -0.56 -6.33
N PRO A 138 5.46 -1.60 -6.23
CA PRO A 138 6.82 -1.66 -6.75
C PRO A 138 6.97 -1.18 -8.19
N VAL A 139 6.06 -1.59 -9.04
CA VAL A 139 6.11 -1.31 -10.48
C VAL A 139 5.99 0.20 -10.75
N SER A 140 5.10 0.89 -10.03
CA SER A 140 4.93 2.35 -10.16
C SER A 140 6.19 3.10 -9.76
N LEU A 141 6.80 2.74 -8.64
CA LEU A 141 8.04 3.36 -8.15
C LEU A 141 9.24 3.11 -9.06
N SER A 142 9.21 2.05 -9.88
CA SER A 142 10.26 1.74 -10.85
C SER A 142 10.15 2.54 -12.16
N ARG A 143 9.11 3.35 -12.31
CA ARG A 143 8.91 4.17 -13.51
C ARG A 143 9.53 5.55 -13.34
N SER A 144 10.49 5.89 -14.18
CA SER A 144 11.17 7.19 -14.13
C SER A 144 10.24 8.39 -14.35
N GLN A 145 9.08 8.19 -14.97
CA GLN A 145 8.07 9.22 -15.24
C GLN A 145 7.07 9.39 -14.08
N PHE A 146 7.05 8.47 -13.13
CA PHE A 146 6.05 8.46 -12.07
C PHE A 146 6.02 9.75 -11.24
N PRO A 147 7.15 10.36 -10.81
CA PRO A 147 7.11 11.61 -10.06
C PRO A 147 6.52 12.77 -10.87
N GLN A 148 6.77 12.84 -12.16
CA GLN A 148 6.19 13.88 -13.04
C GLN A 148 4.68 13.68 -13.24
N GLU A 149 4.22 12.42 -13.32
CA GLU A 149 2.79 12.11 -13.36
C GLU A 149 2.09 12.55 -12.06
N VAL A 150 2.72 12.28 -10.90
CA VAL A 150 2.22 12.74 -9.61
C VAL A 150 2.16 14.27 -9.54
N GLU A 151 3.21 14.96 -9.97
CA GLU A 151 3.24 16.43 -10.00
C GLU A 151 2.09 17.01 -10.85
N ALA A 152 1.88 16.45 -12.04
CA ALA A 152 0.78 16.87 -12.92
C ALA A 152 -0.59 16.65 -12.28
N LEU A 153 -0.80 15.52 -11.59
CA LEU A 153 -2.04 15.24 -10.88
C LEU A 153 -2.27 16.18 -9.70
N LEU A 154 -1.25 16.44 -8.88
CA LEU A 154 -1.34 17.38 -7.77
C LEU A 154 -1.72 18.79 -8.25
N GLN A 155 -1.15 19.24 -9.37
CA GLN A 155 -1.50 20.52 -10.00
C GLN A 155 -2.93 20.51 -10.55
N ALA A 156 -3.34 19.44 -11.24
CA ALA A 156 -4.67 19.33 -11.85
C ALA A 156 -5.80 19.37 -10.81
N TYR A 157 -5.59 18.71 -9.66
CA TYR A 157 -6.54 18.71 -8.53
C TYR A 157 -6.27 19.82 -7.51
N ASN A 158 -5.24 20.67 -7.73
CA ASN A 158 -4.86 21.76 -6.84
C ASN A 158 -4.70 21.30 -5.38
N ILE A 159 -3.97 20.20 -5.18
CA ILE A 159 -3.64 19.61 -3.88
C ILE A 159 -2.23 20.02 -3.48
N GLU A 160 -2.08 20.47 -2.26
CA GLU A 160 -0.77 20.78 -1.69
C GLU A 160 0.02 19.50 -1.45
N PRO A 161 1.25 19.36 -1.97
CA PRO A 161 2.02 18.10 -1.91
C PRO A 161 2.18 17.54 -0.49
N TRP A 162 2.32 18.40 0.53
CA TRP A 162 2.47 17.99 1.94
C TRP A 162 1.25 17.24 2.50
N GLN A 163 0.12 17.30 1.82
CA GLN A 163 -1.10 16.56 2.18
C GLN A 163 -1.03 15.08 1.79
N ILE A 164 -0.09 14.70 0.93
CA ILE A 164 0.07 13.34 0.43
C ILE A 164 1.29 12.68 1.07
N ILE A 165 1.07 11.45 1.55
CA ILE A 165 2.09 10.55 2.06
C ILE A 165 2.09 9.34 1.16
N PHE A 166 3.21 9.01 0.53
CA PHE A 166 3.34 7.77 -0.24
C PHE A 166 3.98 6.69 0.63
N GLU A 167 3.36 5.51 0.67
CA GLU A 167 3.81 4.36 1.44
C GLU A 167 4.34 3.26 0.54
N LEU A 168 5.41 2.62 0.94
CA LEU A 168 6.00 1.47 0.25
C LEU A 168 6.51 0.46 1.28
N THR A 169 6.37 -0.83 0.97
CA THR A 169 6.83 -1.88 1.87
C THR A 169 8.35 -1.95 1.97
N GLU A 170 8.86 -2.35 3.14
CA GLU A 170 10.29 -2.54 3.40
C GLU A 170 10.96 -3.42 2.34
N ASN A 171 10.37 -4.57 2.04
CA ASN A 171 10.96 -5.55 1.12
C ASN A 171 11.25 -4.97 -0.27
N TYR A 172 10.40 -4.07 -0.73
CA TYR A 172 10.57 -3.45 -2.03
C TYR A 172 11.63 -2.34 -2.02
N ALA A 173 11.63 -1.52 -1.01
CA ALA A 173 12.67 -0.51 -0.82
C ALA A 173 14.09 -1.14 -0.87
N LEU A 174 14.18 -2.44 -0.63
CA LEU A 174 15.43 -3.21 -0.60
C LEU A 174 15.82 -3.86 -1.94
N SER A 175 14.87 -4.12 -2.83
CA SER A 175 15.11 -4.90 -4.06
C SER A 175 15.74 -4.09 -5.20
N ASN A 176 15.47 -2.77 -5.27
CA ASN A 176 16.01 -1.88 -6.31
C ASN A 176 16.38 -0.49 -5.74
N PRO A 177 17.43 -0.40 -4.89
CA PRO A 177 17.66 0.74 -4.02
C PRO A 177 17.93 2.05 -4.77
N GLU A 178 18.66 2.01 -5.89
CA GLU A 178 19.04 3.24 -6.60
C GLU A 178 17.84 3.94 -7.24
N LEU A 179 17.05 3.20 -8.01
CA LEU A 179 15.88 3.77 -8.70
C LEU A 179 14.79 4.19 -7.72
N VAL A 180 14.55 3.36 -6.68
CA VAL A 180 13.59 3.69 -5.61
C VAL A 180 14.04 4.96 -4.89
N CYS A 181 15.30 5.06 -4.46
CA CYS A 181 15.80 6.26 -3.79
C CYS A 181 15.62 7.51 -4.65
N GLN A 182 15.93 7.47 -5.95
CA GLN A 182 15.73 8.61 -6.86
C GLN A 182 14.25 9.02 -6.95
N THR A 183 13.34 8.04 -7.07
CA THR A 183 11.90 8.31 -7.12
C THR A 183 11.40 8.93 -5.82
N LEU A 184 11.82 8.39 -4.67
CA LEU A 184 11.45 8.92 -3.34
C LEU A 184 12.00 10.33 -3.11
N GLU A 185 13.25 10.59 -3.50
CA GLU A 185 13.85 11.92 -3.39
C GLU A 185 13.10 12.94 -4.26
N HIS A 186 12.64 12.54 -5.44
CA HIS A 186 11.87 13.41 -6.31
C HIS A 186 10.47 13.71 -5.72
N LEU A 187 9.75 12.69 -5.22
CA LEU A 187 8.47 12.90 -4.54
C LEU A 187 8.61 13.83 -3.32
N ARG A 188 9.68 13.65 -2.54
CA ARG A 188 9.98 14.53 -1.41
C ARG A 188 10.36 15.95 -1.85
N ALA A 189 11.08 16.10 -2.96
CA ALA A 189 11.42 17.41 -3.52
C ALA A 189 10.17 18.18 -4.02
N LEU A 190 9.13 17.46 -4.46
CA LEU A 190 7.81 18.04 -4.75
C LEU A 190 7.10 18.55 -3.49
N GLY A 191 7.49 18.07 -2.31
CA GLY A 191 6.87 18.38 -1.02
C GLY A 191 5.98 17.29 -0.45
N CYS A 192 5.82 16.14 -1.14
CA CYS A 192 5.16 14.97 -0.59
C CYS A 192 5.99 14.33 0.53
N ARG A 193 5.35 13.56 1.38
CA ARG A 193 6.03 12.74 2.38
C ARG A 193 6.11 11.30 1.94
N VAL A 194 7.08 10.57 2.47
CA VAL A 194 7.31 9.16 2.16
C VAL A 194 7.40 8.34 3.45
N ALA A 195 6.71 7.20 3.46
CA ALA A 195 6.72 6.24 4.55
C ALA A 195 7.24 4.87 4.09
N ILE A 196 8.01 4.20 4.93
CA ILE A 196 8.30 2.77 4.82
C ILE A 196 7.28 2.01 5.64
N ASP A 197 6.62 1.06 5.02
CA ASP A 197 5.62 0.20 5.62
C ASP A 197 6.14 -1.21 5.94
N ASP A 198 5.46 -1.92 6.85
CA ASP A 198 5.81 -3.29 7.32
C ASP A 198 7.24 -3.41 7.85
N PHE A 199 7.78 -2.35 8.47
CA PHE A 199 9.19 -2.34 8.90
C PHE A 199 9.45 -3.35 10.03
N GLY A 200 10.50 -4.17 9.81
CA GLY A 200 10.97 -5.20 10.75
C GLY A 200 10.64 -6.63 10.31
N THR A 201 9.78 -6.82 9.31
CA THR A 201 9.44 -8.17 8.79
C THR A 201 10.45 -8.70 7.78
N GLY A 202 11.28 -7.81 7.20
CA GLY A 202 12.27 -8.14 6.20
C GLY A 202 13.68 -8.29 6.76
N TYR A 203 14.60 -8.59 5.86
CA TYR A 203 16.05 -8.60 6.13
C TYR A 203 16.65 -7.18 6.06
N ALA A 204 15.88 -6.12 6.42
CA ALA A 204 16.45 -4.78 6.43
C ALA A 204 17.63 -4.73 7.40
N SER A 205 18.80 -4.60 6.84
CA SER A 205 19.91 -4.22 7.67
C SER A 205 19.77 -2.76 8.05
N TYR A 206 20.00 -2.42 9.31
CA TYR A 206 20.16 -1.04 9.78
C TYR A 206 21.07 -0.20 8.85
N ALA A 207 21.98 -0.85 8.12
CA ALA A 207 22.83 -0.23 7.13
C ALA A 207 22.05 0.40 5.95
N ARG A 208 20.93 -0.21 5.53
CA ARG A 208 20.12 0.31 4.42
C ARG A 208 19.21 1.45 4.86
N LEU A 209 18.60 1.34 6.03
CA LEU A 209 17.86 2.48 6.59
C LEU A 209 18.74 3.73 6.70
N LYS A 210 20.05 3.55 6.90
CA LYS A 210 21.02 4.66 6.94
C LYS A 210 21.09 5.44 5.62
N THR A 211 20.90 4.81 4.48
CA THR A 211 20.99 5.43 3.15
C THR A 211 19.65 5.93 2.62
N MET A 212 18.53 5.47 3.17
CA MET A 212 17.21 5.88 2.72
C MET A 212 16.79 7.21 3.37
N ASN A 213 16.27 8.12 2.53
CA ASN A 213 15.70 9.40 2.94
C ASN A 213 14.17 9.27 2.93
N VAL A 214 13.60 8.89 4.08
CA VAL A 214 12.15 8.78 4.28
C VAL A 214 11.73 9.59 5.51
N ASP A 215 10.46 9.96 5.57
CA ASP A 215 9.92 10.84 6.60
C ASP A 215 9.25 10.07 7.73
N ILE A 216 8.71 8.87 7.41
CA ILE A 216 7.91 8.07 8.32
C ILE A 216 8.36 6.60 8.24
N LEU A 217 8.35 5.93 9.39
CA LEU A 217 8.60 4.51 9.53
C LEU A 217 7.41 3.86 10.23
N LYS A 218 6.69 2.94 9.56
CA LYS A 218 5.58 2.19 10.14
C LYS A 218 6.11 0.85 10.65
N ILE A 219 5.95 0.58 11.93
CA ILE A 219 6.40 -0.67 12.56
C ILE A 219 5.29 -1.69 12.42
N ASP A 220 5.63 -2.83 11.82
CA ASP A 220 4.68 -3.93 11.57
C ASP A 220 3.99 -4.43 12.84
N GLY A 221 2.74 -4.78 12.68
CA GLY A 221 1.87 -5.22 13.77
C GLY A 221 2.35 -6.48 14.50
N SER A 222 3.22 -7.31 13.91
CA SER A 222 3.76 -8.50 14.59
C SER A 222 4.57 -8.16 15.83
N PHE A 223 5.27 -7.01 15.82
CA PHE A 223 6.00 -6.52 17.00
C PHE A 223 5.09 -5.81 17.98
N ILE A 224 4.11 -5.04 17.48
CA ILE A 224 3.23 -4.22 18.31
C ILE A 224 2.22 -5.08 19.09
N ARG A 225 1.65 -6.11 18.46
CA ARG A 225 0.72 -7.03 19.16
C ARG A 225 1.37 -7.75 20.34
N ASN A 226 2.65 -8.06 20.24
CA ASN A 226 3.40 -8.79 21.28
C ASN A 226 4.13 -7.86 22.27
N LEU A 227 3.99 -6.55 22.15
CA LEU A 227 4.77 -5.54 22.88
C LEU A 227 4.73 -5.71 24.40
N LEU A 228 3.61 -6.16 24.95
CA LEU A 228 3.42 -6.38 26.40
C LEU A 228 3.85 -7.77 26.85
N ALA A 229 3.86 -8.76 25.94
CA ALA A 229 4.14 -10.16 26.26
C ALA A 229 5.61 -10.54 26.01
N SER A 230 6.28 -9.85 25.09
CA SER A 230 7.64 -10.15 24.64
C SER A 230 8.60 -9.01 24.98
N SER A 231 9.52 -9.26 25.90
CA SER A 231 10.59 -8.31 26.19
C SER A 231 11.53 -8.10 25.00
N LEU A 232 11.66 -9.10 24.12
CA LEU A 232 12.45 -8.98 22.90
C LEU A 232 11.80 -8.02 21.92
N ASP A 233 10.50 -8.16 21.63
CA ASP A 233 9.78 -7.27 20.72
C ASP A 233 9.79 -5.83 21.25
N TYR A 234 9.62 -5.65 22.56
CA TYR A 234 9.76 -4.33 23.19
C TYR A 234 11.14 -3.70 22.92
N GLN A 235 12.23 -4.46 23.08
CA GLN A 235 13.59 -3.96 22.84
C GLN A 235 13.85 -3.67 21.35
N VAL A 236 13.28 -4.48 20.46
CA VAL A 236 13.35 -4.25 19.01
C VAL A 236 12.66 -2.94 18.67
N VAL A 237 11.43 -2.74 19.12
CA VAL A 237 10.65 -1.51 18.89
C VAL A 237 11.38 -0.28 19.46
N ASP A 238 11.89 -0.35 20.70
CA ASP A 238 12.66 0.75 21.30
C ASP A 238 13.90 1.09 20.46
N SER A 239 14.60 0.07 19.95
CA SER A 239 15.79 0.27 19.11
C SER A 239 15.42 0.94 17.76
N ILE A 240 14.31 0.53 17.16
CA ILE A 240 13.78 1.16 15.92
C ILE A 240 13.43 2.63 16.19
N CYS A 241 12.74 2.93 17.30
CA CYS A 241 12.37 4.30 17.67
C CYS A 241 13.61 5.19 17.89
N ARG A 242 14.65 4.67 18.53
CA ARG A 242 15.91 5.42 18.70
C ARG A 242 16.58 5.73 17.38
N LEU A 243 16.61 4.76 16.46
CA LEU A 243 17.20 4.94 15.14
C LEU A 243 16.41 5.96 14.32
N ALA A 244 15.09 5.87 14.32
CA ALA A 244 14.20 6.80 13.64
C ALA A 244 14.44 8.25 14.12
N ARG A 245 14.52 8.46 15.45
CA ARG A 245 14.83 9.78 16.03
C ARG A 245 16.18 10.32 15.56
N MET A 246 17.22 9.48 15.50
CA MET A 246 18.54 9.90 15.01
C MET A 246 18.52 10.36 13.54
N LYS A 247 17.55 9.90 12.77
CA LYS A 247 17.35 10.26 11.37
C LYS A 247 16.25 11.31 11.16
N ASN A 248 15.66 11.84 12.22
CA ASN A 248 14.51 12.76 12.17
C ASN A 248 13.30 12.16 11.43
N MET A 249 13.11 10.83 11.50
CA MET A 249 11.93 10.16 11.00
C MET A 249 10.86 10.07 12.09
N GLN A 250 9.60 10.20 11.72
CA GLN A 250 8.47 9.89 12.58
C GLN A 250 8.17 8.38 12.56
N VAL A 251 7.66 7.88 13.67
CA VAL A 251 7.35 6.44 13.82
C VAL A 251 5.84 6.27 13.98
N VAL A 252 5.29 5.29 13.28
CA VAL A 252 3.91 4.82 13.43
C VAL A 252 3.94 3.41 14.00
N ALA A 253 3.15 3.15 15.02
CA ALA A 253 2.86 1.79 15.47
C ALA A 253 1.58 1.30 14.83
N GLU A 254 1.63 0.19 14.14
CA GLU A 254 0.48 -0.47 13.53
C GLU A 254 -0.17 -1.48 14.50
N TYR A 255 -1.43 -1.87 14.21
CA TYR A 255 -2.17 -2.85 15.01
C TYR A 255 -2.25 -2.51 16.51
N VAL A 256 -2.44 -1.25 16.85
CA VAL A 256 -2.78 -0.84 18.20
C VAL A 256 -4.25 -1.20 18.45
N GLU A 257 -4.46 -2.34 19.13
CA GLU A 257 -5.78 -2.98 19.27
C GLU A 257 -6.33 -2.91 20.71
N SER A 258 -5.57 -2.33 21.66
CA SER A 258 -6.03 -2.17 23.02
C SER A 258 -5.46 -0.90 23.69
N PRO A 259 -6.15 -0.37 24.72
CA PRO A 259 -5.66 0.76 25.51
C PRO A 259 -4.30 0.50 26.17
N GLU A 260 -4.01 -0.75 26.56
CA GLU A 260 -2.74 -1.14 27.17
C GLU A 260 -1.59 -1.05 26.19
N ILE A 261 -1.79 -1.56 24.95
CA ILE A 261 -0.81 -1.44 23.86
C ILE A 261 -0.62 0.04 23.53
N ARG A 262 -1.70 0.81 23.41
CA ARG A 262 -1.65 2.27 23.18
C ARG A 262 -0.79 2.98 24.22
N GLN A 263 -0.96 2.66 25.51
CA GLN A 263 -0.17 3.26 26.58
C GLN A 263 1.33 2.88 26.48
N ALA A 264 1.64 1.64 26.11
CA ALA A 264 3.03 1.20 25.89
C ALA A 264 3.68 1.94 24.71
N VAL A 265 2.95 2.10 23.60
CA VAL A 265 3.37 2.86 22.41
C VAL A 265 3.68 4.32 22.77
N ILE A 266 2.81 4.96 23.54
CA ILE A 266 3.03 6.33 24.05
C ILE A 266 4.29 6.39 24.93
N THR A 267 4.49 5.39 25.80
CA THR A 267 5.65 5.33 26.71
C THR A 267 6.97 5.18 25.93
N LEU A 268 6.98 4.45 24.82
CA LEU A 268 8.13 4.32 23.92
C LEU A 268 8.40 5.63 23.13
N GLY A 269 7.46 6.59 23.17
CA GLY A 269 7.56 7.86 22.48
C GLY A 269 7.45 7.70 20.96
N ILE A 270 6.59 6.79 20.51
CA ILE A 270 6.18 6.64 19.12
C ILE A 270 5.26 7.79 18.76
N ASP A 271 5.42 8.34 17.56
CA ASP A 271 4.76 9.59 17.17
C ASP A 271 3.29 9.41 16.79
N TYR A 272 2.95 8.29 16.14
CA TYR A 272 1.62 7.99 15.63
C TYR A 272 1.20 6.55 15.92
N MET A 273 -0.10 6.32 15.92
CA MET A 273 -0.73 5.02 16.20
C MET A 273 -1.83 4.73 15.20
N GLN A 274 -1.88 3.49 14.73
CA GLN A 274 -2.91 2.95 13.84
C GLN A 274 -3.36 1.59 14.37
N GLY A 275 -4.66 1.34 14.35
CA GLY A 275 -5.25 0.07 14.79
C GLY A 275 -6.70 0.24 15.22
N TYR A 276 -7.34 -0.84 15.58
CA TYR A 276 -8.78 -0.82 15.90
C TYR A 276 -9.13 -0.07 17.19
N ASP A 277 -8.17 0.10 18.10
CA ASP A 277 -8.34 0.96 19.27
C ASP A 277 -8.33 2.47 18.90
N ILE A 278 -7.76 2.82 17.74
CA ILE A 278 -7.73 4.18 17.20
C ILE A 278 -8.93 4.42 16.28
N GLY A 279 -9.25 3.47 15.42
CA GLY A 279 -10.38 3.50 14.51
C GLY A 279 -10.31 2.42 13.44
N VAL A 280 -11.47 1.98 13.00
CA VAL A 280 -11.60 1.03 11.89
C VAL A 280 -11.60 1.77 10.55
N PRO A 281 -11.24 1.11 9.45
CA PRO A 281 -11.41 1.70 8.12
C PRO A 281 -12.89 2.00 7.82
N VAL A 282 -13.17 3.23 7.40
CA VAL A 282 -14.51 3.66 6.93
C VAL A 282 -14.43 4.07 5.45
N PRO A 283 -15.53 4.04 4.70
CA PRO A 283 -15.52 4.59 3.35
C PRO A 283 -15.00 6.03 3.33
N LEU A 284 -14.13 6.36 2.37
CA LEU A 284 -13.53 7.69 2.28
C LEU A 284 -14.61 8.79 2.16
N THR A 285 -15.75 8.49 1.56
CA THR A 285 -16.91 9.38 1.48
C THR A 285 -17.52 9.67 2.86
N GLN A 286 -17.57 8.69 3.76
CA GLN A 286 -18.07 8.85 5.11
C GLN A 286 -17.17 9.76 5.95
N LEU A 287 -15.86 9.77 5.70
CA LEU A 287 -14.92 10.65 6.38
C LEU A 287 -15.31 12.14 6.26
N ALA A 288 -15.83 12.53 5.10
CA ALA A 288 -16.29 13.90 4.89
C ALA A 288 -17.51 14.24 5.76
N GLU A 289 -18.40 13.29 5.98
CA GLU A 289 -19.59 13.47 6.83
C GLU A 289 -19.23 13.57 8.32
N GLU A 290 -18.34 12.71 8.80
CA GLU A 290 -17.93 12.67 10.21
C GLU A 290 -17.11 13.91 10.64
N MET A 291 -16.35 14.51 9.73
CA MET A 291 -15.53 15.68 10.05
C MET A 291 -16.26 17.01 9.89
N THR A 292 -17.47 17.01 9.31
CA THR A 292 -18.30 18.22 9.10
C THR A 292 -19.49 18.31 10.07
N GLY A 293 -19.83 17.24 10.81
CA GLY A 293 -20.88 17.19 11.83
C GLY A 293 -20.34 17.45 13.20
#